data_679a23f8dbfd11d18c706769bc265dd1
#
_entry.id   679a23f8dbfd11d18c706769bc265dd1
#
_cell.length_a   1.000
_cell.length_b   1.000
_cell.length_c   1.000
_cell.angle_alpha   90.00
_cell.angle_beta   90.00
_cell.angle_gamma   90.00
#
_symmetry.space_group_name_H-M   'P 1'
#
loop_
_entity.id
_entity.type
_entity.pdbx_description
1 polymer ?
#
loop_
_entity_poly.entity_id
_entity_poly.type
_entity_poly.pdbx_seq_one_letter_code
_entity_poly.pdbx_strand_id
1 'polypeptide(L)'
;MSSTLGCIGLAVDDVDVLDALVGRLLPEAEVIAQAGDLQARRWSDPSGASITMTVRQEGEDGGVLVDLVPSYVVPDGEPGSEPGVVLGVLTGHGQTLAADLVDADGETLTRVACDLAQSLVADVNEPRPAHVTALGVEVTVHEDDAAFAASDASTMGTPAPGEIAHTYAAGAVLSYGLFGDPDTAEPTAYVSGTVLSVTSHVTAELEQGFHAAQVATVGGTFTVCLAASEHPEPPRPGTVVAGSCYLVLDVPGLW
;
A
#
# COMPACT_ATOMS: atom_id res chain seq x y z
N MET A 1 4.05 -7.63 14.32
CA MET A 1 4.28 -6.61 13.25
C MET A 1 4.48 -7.36 11.95
N SER A 2 3.56 -7.26 11.02
CA SER A 2 3.67 -7.88 9.70
C SER A 2 4.78 -7.23 8.88
N SER A 3 5.46 -8.01 8.04
CA SER A 3 6.23 -7.42 6.94
C SER A 3 5.27 -6.96 5.83
N THR A 4 5.69 -6.00 5.00
CA THR A 4 4.90 -5.55 3.85
C THR A 4 4.54 -6.72 2.92
N LEU A 5 5.47 -7.65 2.69
CA LEU A 5 5.24 -8.89 1.95
C LEU A 5 4.22 -9.80 2.65
N GLY A 6 4.25 -9.88 3.97
CA GLY A 6 3.29 -10.68 4.75
C GLY A 6 1.85 -10.22 4.56
N CYS A 7 1.64 -8.90 4.37
CA CYS A 7 0.31 -8.32 4.15
C CYS A 7 -0.35 -8.81 2.85
N ILE A 8 0.42 -9.34 1.91
CA ILE A 8 -0.07 -9.92 0.64
C ILE A 8 0.20 -11.43 0.54
N GLY A 9 0.41 -12.12 1.69
CA GLY A 9 0.61 -13.57 1.73
C GLY A 9 1.96 -14.05 1.18
N LEU A 10 3.00 -13.24 1.27
CA LEU A 10 4.36 -13.56 0.83
C LEU A 10 5.37 -13.33 1.98
N ALA A 11 4.98 -13.62 3.23
CA ALA A 11 5.86 -13.45 4.37
C ALA A 11 7.10 -14.34 4.27
N VAL A 12 8.26 -13.73 4.49
CA VAL A 12 9.56 -14.41 4.59
C VAL A 12 10.26 -13.94 5.87
N ASP A 13 10.97 -14.86 6.52
CA ASP A 13 11.52 -14.62 7.85
C ASP A 13 12.95 -14.06 7.83
N ASP A 14 13.67 -14.24 6.74
CA ASP A 14 15.06 -13.76 6.60
C ASP A 14 15.42 -13.37 5.15
N VAL A 15 16.59 -12.73 5.01
CA VAL A 15 17.09 -12.21 3.73
C VAL A 15 17.41 -13.32 2.74
N ASP A 16 17.95 -14.47 3.20
CA ASP A 16 18.31 -15.58 2.32
C ASP A 16 17.05 -16.20 1.69
N VAL A 17 15.96 -16.27 2.46
CA VAL A 17 14.65 -16.73 1.96
C VAL A 17 14.05 -15.71 0.99
N LEU A 18 14.21 -14.41 1.26
CA LEU A 18 13.78 -13.35 0.34
C LEU A 18 14.54 -13.41 -0.98
N ASP A 19 15.87 -13.57 -0.94
CA ASP A 19 16.70 -13.69 -2.13
C ASP A 19 16.32 -14.93 -2.96
N ALA A 20 16.04 -16.06 -2.30
CA ALA A 20 15.56 -17.27 -2.96
C ALA A 20 14.17 -17.07 -3.60
N LEU A 21 13.27 -16.36 -2.93
CA LEU A 21 11.95 -15.99 -3.47
C LEU A 21 12.11 -15.13 -4.72
N VAL A 22 12.85 -14.02 -4.62
CA VAL A 22 13.13 -13.12 -5.75
C VAL A 22 13.77 -13.87 -6.91
N GLY A 23 14.73 -14.75 -6.63
CA GLY A 23 15.40 -15.58 -7.65
C GLY A 23 14.44 -16.50 -8.43
N ARG A 24 13.32 -16.93 -7.82
CA ARG A 24 12.26 -17.71 -8.48
C ARG A 24 11.31 -16.82 -9.26
N LEU A 25 10.88 -15.69 -8.67
CA LEU A 25 9.85 -14.81 -9.24
C LEU A 25 10.35 -13.95 -10.41
N LEU A 26 11.59 -13.48 -10.33
CA LEU A 26 12.15 -12.55 -11.32
C LEU A 26 12.17 -13.11 -12.77
N PRO A 27 12.51 -14.40 -13.03
CA PRO A 27 12.44 -14.97 -14.38
C PRO A 27 11.02 -15.04 -14.96
N GLU A 28 9.99 -15.12 -14.10
CA GLU A 28 8.58 -15.20 -14.49
C GLU A 28 7.92 -13.81 -14.61
N ALA A 29 8.59 -12.77 -14.09
CA ALA A 29 8.06 -11.43 -14.05
C ALA A 29 8.08 -10.76 -15.44
N GLU A 30 6.98 -10.10 -15.80
CA GLU A 30 6.84 -9.34 -17.03
C GLU A 30 7.58 -7.99 -16.94
N VAL A 31 8.24 -7.60 -18.02
CA VAL A 31 8.83 -6.26 -18.13
C VAL A 31 7.71 -5.25 -18.34
N ILE A 32 7.56 -4.33 -17.39
CA ILE A 32 6.51 -3.31 -17.43
C ILE A 32 7.03 -1.91 -17.76
N ALA A 33 8.32 -1.61 -17.48
CA ALA A 33 8.93 -0.33 -17.81
C ALA A 33 10.45 -0.49 -17.97
N GLN A 34 11.07 0.46 -18.68
CA GLN A 34 12.51 0.54 -18.84
C GLN A 34 12.96 2.01 -18.91
N ALA A 35 14.03 2.35 -18.17
CA ALA A 35 14.62 3.67 -18.15
C ALA A 35 16.16 3.53 -18.06
N GLY A 36 16.84 3.76 -19.19
CA GLY A 36 18.30 3.56 -19.29
C GLY A 36 18.71 2.11 -19.03
N ASP A 37 19.51 1.89 -17.99
CA ASP A 37 19.96 0.58 -17.52
C ASP A 37 19.01 -0.06 -16.49
N LEU A 38 17.96 0.66 -16.08
CA LEU A 38 16.95 0.16 -15.15
C LEU A 38 15.78 -0.49 -15.89
N GLN A 39 15.31 -1.61 -15.38
CA GLN A 39 14.15 -2.33 -15.89
C GLN A 39 13.22 -2.68 -14.71
N ALA A 40 11.97 -2.24 -14.78
CA ALA A 40 10.94 -2.67 -13.84
C ALA A 40 10.25 -3.93 -14.38
N ARG A 41 10.16 -4.94 -13.54
CA ARG A 41 9.48 -6.20 -13.82
C ARG A 41 8.42 -6.48 -12.77
N ARG A 42 7.23 -6.86 -13.19
CA ARG A 42 6.13 -7.22 -12.30
C ARG A 42 5.86 -8.70 -12.34
N TRP A 43 5.89 -9.33 -11.19
CA TRP A 43 5.32 -10.64 -10.95
C TRP A 43 3.94 -10.49 -10.29
N SER A 44 3.00 -11.37 -10.67
CA SER A 44 1.64 -11.36 -10.11
C SER A 44 1.16 -12.78 -9.86
N ASP A 45 0.55 -12.98 -8.69
CA ASP A 45 -0.11 -14.21 -8.27
C ASP A 45 -1.60 -14.16 -8.64
N PRO A 46 -2.27 -15.29 -8.93
CA PRO A 46 -3.73 -15.32 -9.18
C PRO A 46 -4.57 -14.75 -8.03
N SER A 47 -4.06 -14.72 -6.81
CA SER A 47 -4.70 -14.06 -5.65
C SER A 47 -4.71 -12.54 -5.72
N GLY A 48 -4.03 -11.92 -6.69
CA GLY A 48 -3.82 -10.49 -6.78
C GLY A 48 -2.56 -9.98 -6.07
N ALA A 49 -1.87 -10.80 -5.27
CA ALA A 49 -0.57 -10.43 -4.72
C ALA A 49 0.42 -10.15 -5.86
N SER A 50 1.16 -9.05 -5.77
CA SER A 50 2.06 -8.61 -6.83
C SER A 50 3.33 -8.00 -6.27
N ILE A 51 4.43 -8.17 -6.97
CA ILE A 51 5.72 -7.56 -6.65
C ILE A 51 6.28 -6.91 -7.91
N THR A 52 6.58 -5.62 -7.84
CA THR A 52 7.40 -4.95 -8.86
C THR A 52 8.85 -4.92 -8.40
N MET A 53 9.73 -5.48 -9.22
CA MET A 53 11.16 -5.57 -9.00
C MET A 53 11.88 -4.66 -9.98
N THR A 54 12.64 -3.68 -9.49
CA THR A 54 13.50 -2.85 -10.33
C THR A 54 14.90 -3.45 -10.36
N VAL A 55 15.36 -3.78 -11.54
CA VAL A 55 16.65 -4.42 -11.80
C VAL A 55 17.53 -3.49 -12.62
N ARG A 56 18.78 -3.28 -12.19
CA ARG A 56 19.82 -2.65 -13.01
C ARG A 56 20.49 -3.72 -13.85
N GLN A 57 20.49 -3.53 -15.16
CA GLN A 57 21.14 -4.45 -16.09
C GLN A 57 22.67 -4.33 -15.99
N GLU A 58 23.36 -5.43 -15.74
CA GLU A 58 24.83 -5.52 -15.73
C GLU A 58 25.30 -6.50 -16.81
N GLY A 59 25.63 -5.97 -18.00
CA GLY A 59 26.05 -6.81 -19.14
C GLY A 59 24.88 -7.53 -19.82
N GLU A 60 25.19 -8.59 -20.57
CA GLU A 60 24.19 -9.28 -21.40
C GLU A 60 23.32 -10.27 -20.60
N ASP A 61 23.83 -10.83 -19.48
CA ASP A 61 23.15 -11.92 -18.76
C ASP A 61 22.97 -11.65 -17.26
N GLY A 62 23.28 -10.45 -16.75
CA GLY A 62 23.25 -10.14 -15.33
C GLY A 62 22.41 -8.92 -14.98
N GLY A 63 21.84 -8.92 -13.77
CA GLY A 63 21.14 -7.77 -13.22
C GLY A 63 21.19 -7.78 -11.69
N VAL A 64 21.24 -6.59 -11.10
CA VAL A 64 21.21 -6.38 -9.65
C VAL A 64 19.85 -5.83 -9.28
N LEU A 65 19.16 -6.47 -8.33
CA LEU A 65 17.94 -5.94 -7.74
C LEU A 65 18.25 -4.62 -7.03
N VAL A 66 17.57 -3.56 -7.42
CA VAL A 66 17.73 -2.20 -6.88
C VAL A 66 16.60 -1.87 -5.93
N ASP A 67 15.38 -2.35 -6.24
CA ASP A 67 14.17 -2.04 -5.50
C ASP A 67 13.13 -3.15 -5.61
N LEU A 68 12.25 -3.25 -4.59
CA LEU A 68 11.19 -4.23 -4.52
C LEU A 68 9.95 -3.57 -3.89
N VAL A 69 8.89 -3.42 -4.69
CA VAL A 69 7.63 -2.81 -4.27
C VAL A 69 6.54 -3.89 -4.23
N PRO A 70 6.13 -4.36 -3.04
CA PRO A 70 4.97 -5.24 -2.90
C PRO A 70 3.69 -4.44 -3.10
N SER A 71 2.71 -5.02 -3.79
CA SER A 71 1.41 -4.40 -4.04
C SER A 71 0.31 -5.45 -4.15
N TYR A 72 -0.92 -4.98 -4.25
CA TYR A 72 -2.07 -5.83 -4.52
C TYR A 72 -2.83 -5.27 -5.71
N VAL A 73 -3.04 -6.10 -6.70
CA VAL A 73 -3.87 -5.80 -7.88
C VAL A 73 -5.19 -6.54 -7.70
N VAL A 74 -6.28 -5.79 -7.55
CA VAL A 74 -7.60 -6.39 -7.35
C VAL A 74 -7.97 -7.25 -8.56
N PRO A 75 -8.27 -8.54 -8.38
CA PRO A 75 -8.71 -9.39 -9.49
C PRO A 75 -10.00 -8.86 -10.14
N ASP A 76 -10.13 -9.05 -11.45
CA ASP A 76 -11.28 -8.61 -12.21
C ASP A 76 -12.59 -9.16 -11.62
N GLY A 77 -13.57 -8.26 -11.43
CA GLY A 77 -14.90 -8.60 -10.92
C GLY A 77 -15.00 -8.70 -9.39
N GLU A 78 -13.90 -8.51 -8.67
CA GLU A 78 -13.91 -8.41 -7.21
C GLU A 78 -14.26 -7.00 -6.73
N PRO A 79 -14.76 -6.84 -5.47
CA PRO A 79 -14.94 -5.53 -4.87
C PRO A 79 -13.64 -4.74 -4.84
N GLY A 80 -13.64 -3.52 -5.39
CA GLY A 80 -12.46 -2.66 -5.48
C GLY A 80 -11.70 -2.77 -6.80
N SER A 81 -12.17 -3.54 -7.80
CA SER A 81 -11.60 -3.56 -9.15
C SER A 81 -11.72 -2.21 -9.87
N GLU A 82 -12.72 -1.39 -9.50
CA GLU A 82 -12.78 -0.01 -9.96
C GLU A 82 -11.86 0.88 -9.10
N PRO A 83 -11.18 1.88 -9.70
CA PRO A 83 -10.33 2.80 -8.97
C PRO A 83 -11.06 3.50 -7.83
N GLY A 84 -10.51 3.42 -6.63
CA GLY A 84 -11.11 3.98 -5.41
C GLY A 84 -10.73 5.43 -5.11
N VAL A 85 -9.74 5.97 -5.85
CA VAL A 85 -9.22 7.33 -5.65
C VAL A 85 -9.00 8.04 -6.98
N VAL A 86 -8.91 9.38 -6.93
CA VAL A 86 -8.43 10.18 -8.05
C VAL A 86 -7.09 10.79 -7.67
N LEU A 87 -6.04 10.45 -8.40
CA LEU A 87 -4.73 11.07 -8.29
C LEU A 87 -4.78 12.41 -9.02
N GLY A 88 -4.51 13.51 -8.33
CA GLY A 88 -4.38 14.84 -8.94
C GLY A 88 -2.98 15.08 -9.47
N VAL A 89 -1.99 15.03 -8.61
CA VAL A 89 -0.58 15.28 -8.92
C VAL A 89 0.29 14.24 -8.22
N LEU A 90 1.29 13.76 -8.93
CA LEU A 90 2.35 12.90 -8.39
C LEU A 90 3.69 13.61 -8.59
N THR A 91 4.40 13.84 -7.51
CA THR A 91 5.72 14.51 -7.54
C THR A 91 6.68 13.79 -6.61
N GLY A 92 7.96 13.84 -6.93
CA GLY A 92 8.98 13.33 -6.03
C GLY A 92 10.32 13.16 -6.69
N HIS A 93 11.31 12.90 -5.87
CA HIS A 93 12.66 12.59 -6.27
C HIS A 93 13.09 11.34 -5.49
N GLY A 94 13.43 10.27 -6.19
CA GLY A 94 13.82 9.00 -5.57
C GLY A 94 12.72 7.94 -5.59
N GLN A 95 12.73 7.04 -4.61
CA GLN A 95 11.83 5.89 -4.54
C GLN A 95 10.44 6.26 -4.04
N THR A 96 10.37 7.14 -3.04
CA THR A 96 9.09 7.57 -2.45
C THR A 96 8.58 8.85 -3.09
N LEU A 97 7.32 8.83 -3.48
CA LEU A 97 6.64 9.92 -4.16
C LEU A 97 5.60 10.57 -3.27
N ALA A 98 5.30 11.84 -3.51
CA ALA A 98 4.17 12.54 -2.90
C ALA A 98 2.99 12.60 -3.89
N ALA A 99 1.86 12.05 -3.48
CA ALA A 99 0.63 12.00 -4.27
C ALA A 99 -0.46 12.88 -3.63
N ASP A 100 -1.02 13.80 -4.41
CA ASP A 100 -2.24 14.52 -4.06
C ASP A 100 -3.45 13.71 -4.50
N LEU A 101 -4.26 13.27 -3.55
CA LEU A 101 -5.56 12.65 -3.82
C LEU A 101 -6.62 13.73 -3.81
N VAL A 102 -7.42 13.79 -4.87
CA VAL A 102 -8.39 14.87 -5.12
C VAL A 102 -9.82 14.34 -5.23
N ASP A 103 -10.79 15.23 -5.02
CA ASP A 103 -12.19 14.94 -5.31
C ASP A 103 -12.55 15.15 -6.80
N ALA A 104 -13.84 15.02 -7.12
CA ALA A 104 -14.34 15.18 -8.49
C ALA A 104 -14.21 16.62 -9.02
N ASP A 105 -14.08 17.61 -8.15
CA ASP A 105 -13.90 19.03 -8.50
C ASP A 105 -12.41 19.41 -8.59
N GLY A 106 -11.50 18.46 -8.28
CA GLY A 106 -10.05 18.66 -8.29
C GLY A 106 -9.48 19.28 -7.02
N GLU A 107 -10.29 19.40 -5.97
CA GLU A 107 -9.82 19.88 -4.66
C GLU A 107 -9.06 18.77 -3.91
N THR A 108 -7.91 19.12 -3.33
CA THR A 108 -7.08 18.14 -2.61
C THR A 108 -7.77 17.67 -1.34
N LEU A 109 -8.08 16.38 -1.27
CA LEU A 109 -8.62 15.70 -0.09
C LEU A 109 -7.52 15.39 0.93
N THR A 110 -6.41 14.84 0.45
CA THR A 110 -5.23 14.51 1.25
C THR A 110 -3.99 14.39 0.38
N ARG A 111 -2.82 14.51 1.01
CA ARG A 111 -1.52 14.22 0.39
C ARG A 111 -0.86 13.06 1.10
N VAL A 112 -0.32 12.12 0.35
CA VAL A 112 0.35 10.92 0.90
C VAL A 112 1.74 10.74 0.29
N ALA A 113 2.67 10.25 1.11
CA ALA A 113 3.90 9.64 0.62
C ALA A 113 3.60 8.19 0.25
N CYS A 114 4.01 7.75 -0.92
CA CYS A 114 3.73 6.40 -1.41
C CYS A 114 4.84 5.92 -2.34
N ASP A 115 4.96 4.61 -2.49
CA ASP A 115 5.68 4.02 -3.60
C ASP A 115 4.73 3.86 -4.79
N LEU A 116 5.30 3.74 -5.99
CA LEU A 116 4.55 3.55 -7.21
C LEU A 116 4.68 2.09 -7.68
N ALA A 117 3.55 1.40 -7.80
CA ALA A 117 3.52 0.02 -8.29
C ALA A 117 4.10 -0.13 -9.71
N GLN A 118 4.08 0.92 -10.51
CA GLN A 118 4.70 0.96 -11.84
C GLN A 118 6.22 1.12 -11.80
N SER A 119 6.80 1.64 -10.72
CA SER A 119 8.23 1.97 -10.65
C SER A 119 8.70 2.83 -11.86
N LEU A 120 9.85 3.39 -11.90
CA LEU A 120 10.48 4.12 -13.04
C LEU A 120 9.65 5.20 -13.76
N VAL A 121 8.41 5.49 -13.33
CA VAL A 121 7.59 6.57 -13.90
C VAL A 121 7.78 7.82 -13.05
N ALA A 122 8.01 8.97 -13.72
CA ALA A 122 8.46 10.16 -13.02
C ALA A 122 7.32 11.08 -12.54
N ASP A 123 6.42 11.52 -13.41
CA ASP A 123 5.46 12.56 -13.08
C ASP A 123 4.07 12.30 -13.66
N VAL A 124 3.04 12.55 -12.85
CA VAL A 124 1.65 12.65 -13.31
C VAL A 124 1.16 14.06 -12.99
N ASN A 125 0.80 14.80 -14.03
CA ASN A 125 0.41 16.21 -13.93
C ASN A 125 -1.07 16.44 -14.29
N GLU A 126 -1.82 15.38 -14.59
CA GLU A 126 -3.24 15.44 -14.90
C GLU A 126 -4.00 14.46 -14.01
N PRO A 127 -5.22 14.80 -13.55
CA PRO A 127 -6.02 13.90 -12.73
C PRO A 127 -6.26 12.56 -13.42
N ARG A 128 -6.03 11.47 -12.69
CA ARG A 128 -6.21 10.08 -13.16
C ARG A 128 -6.85 9.21 -12.09
N PRO A 129 -7.71 8.27 -12.48
CA PRO A 129 -8.14 7.21 -11.58
C PRO A 129 -6.94 6.38 -11.12
N ALA A 130 -6.92 6.02 -9.83
CA ALA A 130 -5.85 5.26 -9.25
C ALA A 130 -6.35 4.33 -8.14
N HIS A 131 -5.53 3.34 -7.78
CA HIS A 131 -5.73 2.49 -6.61
C HIS A 131 -4.67 2.84 -5.56
N VAL A 132 -5.07 2.88 -4.30
CA VAL A 132 -4.13 2.92 -3.18
C VAL A 132 -4.21 1.59 -2.44
N THR A 133 -3.11 0.85 -2.44
CA THR A 133 -2.92 -0.31 -1.57
C THR A 133 -2.22 0.13 -0.29
N ALA A 134 -2.84 -0.11 0.85
CA ALA A 134 -2.28 0.13 2.16
C ALA A 134 -1.91 -1.23 2.79
N LEU A 135 -0.61 -1.53 2.86
CA LEU A 135 -0.12 -2.76 3.48
C LEU A 135 -0.07 -2.54 5.00
N GLY A 136 -0.97 -3.19 5.72
CA GLY A 136 -1.18 -3.00 7.15
C GLY A 136 -0.10 -3.65 8.00
N VAL A 137 0.97 -2.92 8.29
CA VAL A 137 2.13 -3.42 9.04
C VAL A 137 1.83 -3.53 10.54
N GLU A 138 1.09 -2.58 11.08
CA GLU A 138 0.67 -2.55 12.49
C GLU A 138 -0.74 -1.96 12.57
N VAL A 139 -1.74 -2.82 12.38
CA VAL A 139 -3.15 -2.44 12.26
C VAL A 139 -3.98 -3.18 13.30
N THR A 140 -4.97 -2.49 13.85
CA THR A 140 -6.02 -3.07 14.71
C THR A 140 -7.38 -2.97 14.05
N VAL A 141 -8.28 -3.90 14.39
CA VAL A 141 -9.66 -3.91 13.91
C VAL A 141 -10.60 -3.62 15.09
N HIS A 142 -11.46 -2.62 14.93
CA HIS A 142 -12.44 -2.20 15.94
C HIS A 142 -13.85 -2.54 15.46
N GLU A 143 -14.74 -2.86 16.38
CA GLU A 143 -16.10 -3.33 16.08
C GLU A 143 -16.92 -2.28 15.30
N ASP A 144 -16.73 -0.99 15.63
CA ASP A 144 -17.38 0.16 15.01
C ASP A 144 -16.61 1.47 15.31
N ASP A 145 -17.14 2.61 14.82
CA ASP A 145 -16.59 3.95 15.06
C ASP A 145 -16.53 4.31 16.54
N ALA A 146 -17.49 3.86 17.35
CA ALA A 146 -17.52 4.16 18.78
C ALA A 146 -16.43 3.38 19.54
N ALA A 147 -16.24 2.11 19.19
CA ALA A 147 -15.15 1.28 19.73
C ALA A 147 -13.77 1.84 19.31
N PHE A 148 -13.62 2.28 18.06
CA PHE A 148 -12.41 2.96 17.58
C PHE A 148 -12.16 4.25 18.36
N ALA A 149 -13.15 5.15 18.47
CA ALA A 149 -13.02 6.43 19.16
C ALA A 149 -12.66 6.28 20.66
N ALA A 150 -13.03 5.16 21.27
CA ALA A 150 -12.72 4.84 22.67
C ALA A 150 -11.36 4.15 22.85
N SER A 151 -10.66 3.82 21.77
CA SER A 151 -9.39 3.09 21.80
C SER A 151 -8.17 4.00 21.77
N ASP A 152 -7.02 3.47 22.19
CA ASP A 152 -5.73 4.18 22.07
C ASP A 152 -5.33 4.42 20.59
N ALA A 153 -5.83 3.59 19.67
CA ALA A 153 -5.57 3.75 18.23
C ALA A 153 -6.13 5.06 17.67
N SER A 154 -7.18 5.63 18.28
CA SER A 154 -7.73 6.92 17.88
C SER A 154 -6.93 8.12 18.41
N THR A 155 -5.97 7.92 19.32
CA THR A 155 -5.30 9.03 20.03
C THR A 155 -4.09 9.54 19.23
N MET A 156 -4.04 10.85 19.02
CA MET A 156 -2.91 11.52 18.36
C MET A 156 -1.81 11.84 19.36
N GLY A 157 -0.73 11.07 19.33
CA GLY A 157 0.42 11.28 20.20
C GLY A 157 0.12 11.04 21.68
N THR A 158 1.03 11.47 22.55
CA THR A 158 0.84 11.41 24.01
C THR A 158 0.53 12.80 24.52
N PRO A 159 -0.68 13.08 25.03
CA PRO A 159 -1.00 14.40 25.56
C PRO A 159 -0.15 14.72 26.78
N ALA A 160 0.26 15.97 26.91
CA ALA A 160 0.95 16.45 28.11
C ALA A 160 0.00 16.44 29.32
N PRO A 161 0.51 16.37 30.56
CA PRO A 161 -0.32 16.41 31.76
C PRO A 161 -1.23 17.64 31.79
N GLY A 162 -2.55 17.40 31.73
CA GLY A 162 -3.57 18.46 31.75
C GLY A 162 -4.03 18.95 30.37
N GLU A 163 -3.48 18.40 29.27
CA GLU A 163 -3.97 18.63 27.92
C GLU A 163 -5.07 17.64 27.55
N ILE A 164 -6.00 18.10 26.69
CA ILE A 164 -7.04 17.23 26.12
C ILE A 164 -6.39 16.43 24.98
N ALA A 165 -6.53 15.11 25.01
CA ALA A 165 -6.10 14.25 23.90
C ALA A 165 -6.84 14.65 22.62
N HIS A 166 -6.09 14.88 21.56
CA HIS A 166 -6.66 14.97 20.21
C HIS A 166 -6.85 13.56 19.67
N THR A 167 -7.94 13.33 18.94
CA THR A 167 -8.27 12.02 18.40
C THR A 167 -8.39 12.09 16.88
N TYR A 168 -8.01 10.99 16.22
CA TYR A 168 -8.31 10.78 14.81
C TYR A 168 -9.79 10.48 14.64
N ALA A 169 -10.37 10.94 13.54
CA ALA A 169 -11.67 10.45 13.08
C ALA A 169 -11.50 9.10 12.37
N ALA A 170 -12.52 8.27 12.37
CA ALA A 170 -12.60 7.16 11.43
C ALA A 170 -12.56 7.73 10.00
N GLY A 171 -11.66 7.23 9.18
CA GLY A 171 -11.40 7.77 7.84
C GLY A 171 -10.14 8.64 7.73
N ALA A 172 -9.40 8.87 8.82
CA ALA A 172 -8.18 9.68 8.79
C ALA A 172 -7.04 9.00 7.99
N VAL A 173 -6.31 9.82 7.24
CA VAL A 173 -5.05 9.45 6.58
C VAL A 173 -4.00 10.48 6.95
N LEU A 174 -2.93 10.06 7.62
CA LEU A 174 -1.81 10.90 8.02
C LEU A 174 -0.50 10.29 7.54
N SER A 175 0.09 10.87 6.51
CA SER A 175 1.33 10.37 5.93
C SER A 175 2.54 10.89 6.69
N TYR A 176 3.23 10.00 7.40
CA TYR A 176 4.42 10.35 8.18
C TYR A 176 5.59 10.77 7.30
N GLY A 177 5.72 10.16 6.12
CA GLY A 177 6.79 10.44 5.17
C GLY A 177 6.81 11.86 4.63
N LEU A 178 5.76 12.66 4.88
CA LEU A 178 5.71 14.07 4.48
C LEU A 178 6.23 15.05 5.54
N PHE A 179 6.57 14.55 6.75
CA PHE A 179 6.99 15.38 7.88
C PHE A 179 8.51 15.37 8.12
N GLY A 180 9.31 15.24 7.10
CA GLY A 180 10.76 15.15 7.23
C GLY A 180 11.50 15.73 6.05
N ASP A 181 12.76 15.34 5.94
CA ASP A 181 13.56 15.62 4.76
C ASP A 181 12.99 14.82 3.56
N PRO A 182 12.68 15.47 2.43
CA PRO A 182 12.19 14.76 1.24
C PRO A 182 13.08 13.61 0.77
N ASP A 183 14.40 13.70 1.02
CA ASP A 183 15.36 12.66 0.64
C ASP A 183 15.29 11.41 1.57
N THR A 184 14.59 11.54 2.70
CA THR A 184 14.37 10.44 3.67
C THR A 184 12.89 10.09 3.82
N ALA A 185 12.05 10.54 2.87
CA ALA A 185 10.63 10.24 2.88
C ALA A 185 10.39 8.73 2.80
N GLU A 186 9.47 8.24 3.62
CA GLU A 186 9.04 6.84 3.63
C GLU A 186 7.57 6.75 3.25
N PRO A 187 7.15 5.73 2.48
CA PRO A 187 5.77 5.55 2.05
C PRO A 187 4.88 5.01 3.20
N THR A 188 5.01 5.62 4.38
CA THR A 188 4.30 5.20 5.59
C THR A 188 3.25 6.22 6.01
N ALA A 189 2.09 5.71 6.42
CA ALA A 189 0.98 6.52 6.90
C ALA A 189 0.24 5.82 8.04
N TYR A 190 -0.33 6.62 8.93
CA TYR A 190 -1.47 6.17 9.71
C TYR A 190 -2.70 6.21 8.80
N VAL A 191 -3.40 5.09 8.73
CA VAL A 191 -4.66 4.96 8.00
C VAL A 191 -5.72 4.45 8.97
N SER A 192 -6.86 5.13 9.04
CA SER A 192 -8.06 4.59 9.66
C SER A 192 -9.23 4.70 8.70
N GLY A 193 -10.17 3.77 8.78
CA GLY A 193 -11.36 3.83 7.93
C GLY A 193 -12.33 2.68 8.13
N THR A 194 -13.55 2.90 7.65
CA THR A 194 -14.63 1.93 7.75
C THR A 194 -14.54 0.91 6.63
N VAL A 195 -14.55 -0.37 6.98
CA VAL A 195 -14.55 -1.48 6.03
C VAL A 195 -15.87 -1.52 5.26
N LEU A 196 -15.80 -1.46 3.95
CA LEU A 196 -16.95 -1.56 3.03
C LEU A 196 -17.18 -3.00 2.57
N SER A 197 -16.10 -3.70 2.25
CA SER A 197 -16.10 -5.10 1.83
C SER A 197 -14.74 -5.72 2.12
N VAL A 198 -14.66 -7.04 2.11
CA VAL A 198 -13.41 -7.78 2.29
C VAL A 198 -13.43 -9.06 1.46
N THR A 199 -12.29 -9.39 0.88
CA THR A 199 -12.04 -10.68 0.23
C THR A 199 -10.83 -11.33 0.88
N SER A 200 -10.90 -12.63 1.12
CA SER A 200 -9.78 -13.41 1.67
C SER A 200 -9.13 -14.22 0.56
N HIS A 201 -7.81 -14.17 0.53
CA HIS A 201 -7.00 -14.81 -0.48
C HIS A 201 -5.95 -15.74 0.12
N VAL A 202 -5.43 -16.64 -0.69
CA VAL A 202 -4.26 -17.46 -0.41
C VAL A 202 -3.37 -17.41 -1.64
N THR A 203 -2.11 -17.06 -1.46
CA THR A 203 -1.14 -17.02 -2.57
C THR A 203 -0.83 -18.44 -3.05
N ALA A 204 -0.69 -18.62 -4.36
CA ALA A 204 -0.26 -19.89 -4.93
C ALA A 204 1.23 -20.14 -4.67
N GLU A 205 2.05 -19.09 -4.59
CA GLU A 205 3.51 -19.20 -4.41
C GLU A 205 3.92 -19.74 -3.05
N LEU A 206 3.34 -19.23 -1.95
CA LEU A 206 3.72 -19.62 -0.59
C LEU A 206 2.59 -20.25 0.22
N GLU A 207 1.40 -20.40 -0.35
CA GLU A 207 0.19 -20.92 0.33
C GLU A 207 -0.17 -20.14 1.61
N GLN A 208 0.16 -18.85 1.65
CA GLN A 208 -0.11 -17.97 2.79
C GLN A 208 -1.35 -17.12 2.55
N GLY A 209 -2.15 -16.98 3.63
CA GLY A 209 -3.40 -16.22 3.58
C GLY A 209 -3.21 -14.73 3.84
N PHE A 210 -4.06 -13.91 3.20
CA PHE A 210 -4.22 -12.49 3.51
C PHE A 210 -5.67 -12.03 3.24
N HIS A 211 -6.02 -10.86 3.76
CA HIS A 211 -7.33 -10.24 3.56
C HIS A 211 -7.14 -8.90 2.86
N ALA A 212 -7.88 -8.66 1.79
CA ALA A 212 -7.96 -7.40 1.09
C ALA A 212 -9.30 -6.71 1.43
N ALA A 213 -9.25 -5.66 2.22
CA ALA A 213 -10.42 -4.91 2.67
C ALA A 213 -10.53 -3.59 1.91
N GLN A 214 -11.71 -3.31 1.31
CA GLN A 214 -12.04 -1.99 0.79
C GLN A 214 -12.43 -1.09 1.94
N VAL A 215 -11.72 0.00 2.16
CA VAL A 215 -11.82 0.86 3.33
C VAL A 215 -12.10 2.30 2.92
N ALA A 216 -13.18 2.87 3.43
CA ALA A 216 -13.52 4.27 3.20
C ALA A 216 -12.64 5.18 4.06
N THR A 217 -11.93 6.10 3.40
CA THR A 217 -11.05 7.10 4.03
C THR A 217 -11.38 8.51 3.52
N VAL A 218 -10.76 9.53 4.11
CA VAL A 218 -10.85 10.92 3.60
C VAL A 218 -10.26 11.06 2.20
N GLY A 219 -9.31 10.22 1.82
CA GLY A 219 -8.68 10.22 0.48
C GLY A 219 -9.43 9.42 -0.58
N GLY A 220 -10.58 8.82 -0.24
CA GLY A 220 -11.33 7.90 -1.08
C GLY A 220 -11.31 6.47 -0.53
N THR A 221 -11.53 5.48 -1.39
CA THR A 221 -11.49 4.06 -1.00
C THR A 221 -10.11 3.49 -1.20
N PHE A 222 -9.49 3.02 -0.12
CA PHE A 222 -8.20 2.33 -0.13
C PHE A 222 -8.42 0.81 -0.03
N THR A 223 -7.53 0.03 -0.61
CA THR A 223 -7.46 -1.41 -0.33
C THR A 223 -6.46 -1.65 0.79
N VAL A 224 -6.93 -2.03 1.97
CA VAL A 224 -6.07 -2.39 3.10
C VAL A 224 -5.82 -3.89 3.08
N CYS A 225 -4.55 -4.28 2.93
CA CYS A 225 -4.13 -5.69 2.94
C CYS A 225 -3.61 -6.07 4.33
N LEU A 226 -4.11 -7.16 4.89
CA LEU A 226 -3.80 -7.66 6.23
C LEU A 226 -3.35 -9.12 6.17
N ALA A 227 -2.23 -9.46 6.80
CA ALA A 227 -1.76 -10.84 6.89
C ALA A 227 -2.75 -11.69 7.71
N ALA A 228 -3.21 -12.82 7.16
CA ALA A 228 -4.12 -13.72 7.89
C ALA A 228 -3.46 -14.37 9.10
N SER A 229 -2.13 -14.43 9.17
CA SER A 229 -1.39 -14.89 10.34
C SER A 229 -1.55 -13.99 11.57
N GLU A 230 -1.73 -12.67 11.36
CA GLU A 230 -1.96 -11.70 12.43
C GLU A 230 -3.46 -11.39 12.62
N HIS A 231 -4.23 -11.53 11.54
CA HIS A 231 -5.68 -11.34 11.52
C HIS A 231 -6.37 -12.62 11.06
N PRO A 232 -6.46 -13.68 11.92
CA PRO A 232 -7.05 -14.96 11.54
C PRO A 232 -8.53 -14.85 11.10
N GLU A 233 -9.23 -13.87 11.66
CA GLU A 233 -10.59 -13.52 11.25
C GLU A 233 -10.56 -12.28 10.36
N PRO A 234 -11.12 -12.34 9.13
CA PRO A 234 -11.19 -11.17 8.27
C PRO A 234 -12.04 -10.06 8.92
N PRO A 235 -11.67 -8.78 8.74
CA PRO A 235 -12.52 -7.69 9.17
C PRO A 235 -13.89 -7.77 8.49
N ARG A 236 -14.93 -7.26 9.13
CA ARG A 236 -16.30 -7.30 8.59
C ARG A 236 -16.73 -5.91 8.09
N PRO A 237 -17.61 -5.82 7.09
CA PRO A 237 -18.21 -4.55 6.72
C PRO A 237 -18.81 -3.81 7.93
N GLY A 238 -18.49 -2.52 8.06
CA GLY A 238 -18.88 -1.68 9.19
C GLY A 238 -17.86 -1.65 10.35
N THR A 239 -16.87 -2.55 10.40
CA THR A 239 -15.75 -2.44 11.35
C THR A 239 -14.81 -1.31 10.92
N VAL A 240 -13.98 -0.81 11.85
CA VAL A 240 -12.95 0.18 11.57
C VAL A 240 -11.59 -0.50 11.64
N VAL A 241 -10.80 -0.39 10.58
CA VAL A 241 -9.37 -0.72 10.60
C VAL A 241 -8.58 0.55 10.89
N ALA A 242 -7.53 0.45 11.72
CA ALA A 242 -6.73 1.61 12.09
C ALA A 242 -5.30 1.21 12.44
N GLY A 243 -4.31 1.95 11.90
CA GLY A 243 -2.91 1.70 12.24
C GLY A 243 -1.92 2.17 11.19
N SER A 244 -0.68 1.70 11.32
CA SER A 244 0.43 2.03 10.43
C SER A 244 0.39 1.15 9.18
N CYS A 245 0.41 1.79 8.04
CA CYS A 245 0.41 1.16 6.73
C CYS A 245 1.57 1.68 5.87
N TYR A 246 2.07 0.81 5.00
CA TYR A 246 2.93 1.17 3.89
C TYR A 246 2.04 1.39 2.66
N LEU A 247 2.18 2.54 2.00
CA LEU A 247 1.30 2.93 0.90
C LEU A 247 1.94 2.69 -0.46
N VAL A 248 1.20 2.04 -1.33
CA VAL A 248 1.55 1.83 -2.73
C VAL A 248 0.44 2.37 -3.61
N LEU A 249 0.80 3.24 -4.55
CA LEU A 249 -0.10 3.78 -5.56
C LEU A 249 0.03 2.97 -6.85
N ASP A 250 -1.09 2.55 -7.41
CA ASP A 250 -1.18 1.95 -8.74
C ASP A 250 -2.06 2.84 -9.65
N VAL A 251 -1.48 3.27 -10.78
CA VAL A 251 -2.15 4.14 -11.77
C VAL A 251 -2.36 3.36 -13.06
N PRO A 252 -3.58 2.84 -13.32
CA PRO A 252 -3.85 2.06 -14.51
C PRO A 252 -3.47 2.77 -15.81
N GLY A 253 -2.79 2.07 -16.72
CA GLY A 253 -2.38 2.61 -18.01
C GLY A 253 -1.22 3.61 -17.97
N LEU A 254 -0.44 3.63 -16.92
CA LEU A 254 0.75 4.49 -16.76
C LEU A 254 2.04 3.77 -17.23
N TRP A 255 1.98 3.01 -18.31
CA TRP A 255 3.15 2.33 -18.93
C TRP A 255 3.52 2.96 -20.26
#